data_76e6feedd465abf973a26918f82b536d
#
_entry.id   76e6feedd465abf973a26918f82b536d
#
_cell.length_a   1.000
_cell.length_b   1.000
_cell.length_c   1.000
_cell.angle_alpha   90.00
_cell.angle_beta   90.00
_cell.angle_gamma   90.00
#
_symmetry.space_group_name_H-M   'P 1'
#
loop_
_entity.id
_entity.type
_entity.pdbx_description
1 polymer ?
#
loop_
_entity_poly.entity_id
_entity_poly.type
_entity_poly.pdbx_seq_one_letter_code
_entity_poly.pdbx_strand_id
1 'polypeptide(L)'
;GGLGRGASRGVEAKTVLVHTAAGGVGSAAVQLARIAGMRVIGVAGSAAKTRAVLALGAEAAINYRGEDVVARVRAATGGRGADLILDPVGGKGFARNFAMLAPLGLVVSYGRLDGPPDPAFVAAMREHGAVSPAVRFFTIHSFDDRPDIRAAATGALIGWLAKGEIRPLIHACLPLAEAARAHEMLEAGEVIGKIVMKP
;
A
#
# COMPACT_ATOMS: atom_id res chain seq x y z
N GLY A 1 -2.47 -51.11 -6.40
CA GLY A 1 -3.23 -49.91 -6.66
C GLY A 1 -2.80 -48.80 -5.72
N GLY A 2 -1.80 -47.98 -6.12
CA GLY A 2 -1.38 -46.84 -5.33
C GLY A 2 -2.25 -45.63 -5.68
N LEU A 3 -3.09 -45.19 -4.76
CA LEU A 3 -3.76 -43.90 -4.83
C LEU A 3 -2.70 -42.81 -4.56
N GLY A 4 -2.28 -42.15 -5.62
CA GLY A 4 -1.43 -40.98 -5.53
C GLY A 4 -2.09 -39.92 -4.64
N ARG A 5 -1.40 -39.52 -3.57
CA ARG A 5 -1.74 -38.35 -2.76
C ARG A 5 -1.72 -37.15 -3.68
N GLY A 6 -2.89 -36.67 -4.06
CA GLY A 6 -3.02 -35.39 -4.74
C GLY A 6 -2.41 -34.30 -3.84
N ALA A 7 -1.29 -33.74 -4.28
CA ALA A 7 -0.77 -32.54 -3.68
C ALA A 7 -1.88 -31.48 -3.72
N SER A 8 -2.40 -31.09 -2.57
CA SER A 8 -3.21 -29.90 -2.44
C SER A 8 -2.40 -28.75 -3.00
N ARG A 9 -2.75 -28.23 -4.18
CA ARG A 9 -2.21 -26.97 -4.65
C ARG A 9 -2.69 -25.92 -3.63
N GLY A 10 -1.80 -25.59 -2.69
CA GLY A 10 -2.05 -24.51 -1.76
C GLY A 10 -2.40 -23.27 -2.58
N VAL A 11 -3.47 -22.57 -2.23
CA VAL A 11 -3.83 -21.31 -2.87
C VAL A 11 -2.64 -20.39 -2.64
N GLU A 12 -1.96 -19.99 -3.72
CA GLU A 12 -0.83 -19.08 -3.64
C GLU A 12 -1.29 -17.76 -3.00
N ALA A 13 -0.57 -17.30 -1.99
CA ALA A 13 -0.94 -16.07 -1.29
C ALA A 13 -0.92 -14.88 -2.27
N LYS A 14 -1.99 -14.09 -2.27
CA LYS A 14 -2.11 -12.90 -3.10
C LYS A 14 -1.06 -11.87 -2.72
N THR A 15 -0.54 -11.15 -3.70
CA THR A 15 0.46 -10.11 -3.50
C THR A 15 -0.18 -8.73 -3.54
N VAL A 16 0.14 -7.87 -2.57
CA VAL A 16 -0.23 -6.46 -2.58
C VAL A 16 1.00 -5.58 -2.71
N LEU A 17 0.93 -4.60 -3.62
CA LEU A 17 1.87 -3.49 -3.72
C LEU A 17 1.29 -2.28 -3.00
N VAL A 18 2.05 -1.71 -2.08
CA VAL A 18 1.65 -0.53 -1.30
C VAL A 18 2.56 0.64 -1.66
N HIS A 19 2.04 1.64 -2.37
CA HIS A 19 2.74 2.90 -2.57
C HIS A 19 2.75 3.74 -1.29
N THR A 20 3.78 4.59 -1.12
CA THR A 20 3.99 5.38 0.10
C THR A 20 3.94 4.55 1.39
N ALA A 21 4.49 3.32 1.33
CA ALA A 21 4.34 2.30 2.35
C ALA A 21 4.86 2.70 3.75
N ALA A 22 5.77 3.67 3.85
CA ALA A 22 6.27 4.20 5.11
C ALA A 22 5.44 5.37 5.68
N GLY A 23 4.40 5.83 4.97
CA GLY A 23 3.50 6.88 5.45
C GLY A 23 2.46 6.36 6.44
N GLY A 24 1.64 7.24 7.00
CA GLY A 24 0.67 6.86 8.03
C GLY A 24 -0.34 5.81 7.57
N VAL A 25 -0.96 5.98 6.39
CA VAL A 25 -1.90 4.99 5.82
C VAL A 25 -1.15 3.79 5.27
N GLY A 26 -0.03 4.02 4.56
CA GLY A 26 0.75 2.94 3.96
C GLY A 26 1.29 1.96 4.99
N SER A 27 1.82 2.44 6.12
CA SER A 27 2.33 1.58 7.20
C SER A 27 1.22 0.74 7.87
N ALA A 28 0.01 1.27 7.98
CA ALA A 28 -1.15 0.52 8.42
C ALA A 28 -1.55 -0.53 7.36
N ALA A 29 -1.60 -0.17 6.08
CA ALA A 29 -1.94 -1.07 4.98
C ALA A 29 -0.97 -2.26 4.89
N VAL A 30 0.33 -2.04 5.07
CA VAL A 30 1.34 -3.12 5.13
C VAL A 30 0.99 -4.14 6.22
N GLN A 31 0.68 -3.68 7.42
CA GLN A 31 0.37 -4.54 8.55
C GLN A 31 -0.96 -5.28 8.38
N LEU A 32 -2.00 -4.57 7.91
CA LEU A 32 -3.31 -5.17 7.66
C LEU A 32 -3.28 -6.22 6.55
N ALA A 33 -2.55 -5.96 5.47
CA ALA A 33 -2.38 -6.92 4.38
C ALA A 33 -1.66 -8.19 4.87
N ARG A 34 -0.65 -8.05 5.75
CA ARG A 34 0.01 -9.18 6.38
C ARG A 34 -0.94 -10.00 7.27
N ILE A 35 -1.78 -9.33 8.07
CA ILE A 35 -2.84 -9.99 8.88
C ILE A 35 -3.80 -10.76 7.96
N ALA A 36 -4.12 -10.22 6.78
CA ALA A 36 -4.94 -10.87 5.77
C ALA A 36 -4.22 -12.01 5.01
N GLY A 37 -2.99 -12.37 5.38
CA GLY A 37 -2.22 -13.44 4.76
C GLY A 37 -1.68 -13.09 3.36
N MET A 38 -1.60 -11.80 3.01
CA MET A 38 -1.05 -11.37 1.72
C MET A 38 0.48 -11.22 1.78
N ARG A 39 1.14 -11.46 0.66
CA ARG A 39 2.53 -11.06 0.44
C ARG A 39 2.56 -9.55 0.18
N VAL A 40 3.40 -8.81 0.87
CA VAL A 40 3.43 -7.35 0.80
C VAL A 40 4.73 -6.86 0.18
N ILE A 41 4.61 -6.03 -0.87
CA ILE A 41 5.71 -5.27 -1.45
C ILE A 41 5.43 -3.80 -1.16
N GLY A 42 6.35 -3.11 -0.48
CA GLY A 42 6.19 -1.69 -0.17
C GLY A 42 7.07 -0.80 -1.02
N VAL A 43 6.58 0.36 -1.40
CA VAL A 43 7.34 1.39 -2.13
C VAL A 43 7.52 2.61 -1.24
N ALA A 44 8.75 3.08 -1.12
CA ALA A 44 9.12 4.22 -0.29
C ALA A 44 10.27 5.02 -0.91
N GLY A 45 10.57 6.22 -0.40
CA GLY A 45 11.49 7.16 -1.04
C GLY A 45 12.86 7.29 -0.40
N SER A 46 13.25 6.39 0.52
CA SER A 46 14.60 6.39 1.10
C SER A 46 14.95 5.03 1.71
N ALA A 47 16.24 4.79 1.93
CA ALA A 47 16.72 3.56 2.58
C ALA A 47 16.20 3.43 4.02
N ALA A 48 16.05 4.53 4.77
CA ALA A 48 15.45 4.48 6.11
C ALA A 48 13.99 4.05 6.05
N LYS A 49 13.23 4.59 5.09
CA LYS A 49 11.82 4.25 4.88
C LYS A 49 11.62 2.80 4.43
N THR A 50 12.45 2.30 3.52
CA THR A 50 12.37 0.89 3.09
C THR A 50 12.70 -0.06 4.23
N ARG A 51 13.69 0.24 5.07
CA ARG A 51 13.96 -0.54 6.30
C ARG A 51 12.76 -0.57 7.25
N ALA A 52 12.11 0.58 7.46
CA ALA A 52 10.90 0.64 8.30
C ALA A 52 9.77 -0.22 7.74
N VAL A 53 9.57 -0.22 6.42
CA VAL A 53 8.55 -1.04 5.74
C VAL A 53 8.84 -2.53 5.90
N LEU A 54 10.10 -2.96 5.76
CA LEU A 54 10.51 -4.35 6.01
C LEU A 54 10.28 -4.75 7.47
N ALA A 55 10.58 -3.86 8.42
CA ALA A 55 10.34 -4.10 9.85
C ALA A 55 8.86 -4.27 10.21
N LEU A 56 7.94 -3.74 9.38
CA LEU A 56 6.48 -3.97 9.51
C LEU A 56 6.04 -5.34 8.96
N GLY A 57 6.96 -6.10 8.37
CA GLY A 57 6.71 -7.42 7.82
C GLY A 57 6.40 -7.46 6.33
N ALA A 58 6.73 -6.42 5.57
CA ALA A 58 6.74 -6.52 4.12
C ALA A 58 7.83 -7.51 3.66
N GLU A 59 7.53 -8.31 2.64
CA GLU A 59 8.47 -9.27 2.05
C GLU A 59 9.57 -8.57 1.25
N ALA A 60 9.20 -7.45 0.60
CA ALA A 60 10.13 -6.61 -0.14
C ALA A 60 9.79 -5.13 0.05
N ALA A 61 10.80 -4.28 -0.02
CA ALA A 61 10.64 -2.83 -0.03
C ALA A 61 11.54 -2.21 -1.10
N ILE A 62 10.98 -1.32 -1.90
CA ILE A 62 11.60 -0.74 -3.08
C ILE A 62 11.79 0.76 -2.86
N ASN A 63 13.01 1.24 -3.08
CA ASN A 63 13.29 2.68 -3.05
C ASN A 63 13.08 3.27 -4.46
N TYR A 64 11.95 3.93 -4.68
CA TYR A 64 11.59 4.48 -6.00
C TYR A 64 12.55 5.57 -6.50
N ARG A 65 13.40 6.15 -5.65
CA ARG A 65 14.39 7.16 -6.06
C ARG A 65 15.64 6.56 -6.70
N GLY A 66 15.91 5.29 -6.45
CA GLY A 66 17.13 4.64 -6.94
C GLY A 66 16.88 3.32 -7.66
N GLU A 67 15.63 2.85 -7.73
CA GLU A 67 15.30 1.55 -8.30
C GLU A 67 14.15 1.68 -9.31
N ASP A 68 14.17 0.85 -10.36
CA ASP A 68 13.02 0.69 -11.23
C ASP A 68 11.94 -0.14 -10.52
N VAL A 69 10.87 0.54 -10.10
CA VAL A 69 9.79 -0.08 -9.35
C VAL A 69 9.11 -1.20 -10.14
N VAL A 70 8.90 -1.01 -11.46
CA VAL A 70 8.24 -2.02 -12.31
C VAL A 70 9.09 -3.29 -12.39
N ALA A 71 10.38 -3.13 -12.69
CA ALA A 71 11.31 -4.26 -12.78
C ALA A 71 11.42 -5.00 -11.44
N ARG A 72 11.49 -4.27 -10.34
CA ARG A 72 11.59 -4.83 -8.98
C ARG A 72 10.33 -5.60 -8.56
N VAL A 73 9.13 -5.07 -8.86
CA VAL A 73 7.87 -5.75 -8.58
C VAL A 73 7.77 -7.03 -9.41
N ARG A 74 8.11 -6.96 -10.70
CA ARG A 74 8.13 -8.13 -11.57
C ARG A 74 9.09 -9.19 -11.05
N ALA A 75 10.30 -8.81 -10.66
CA ALA A 75 11.28 -9.75 -10.10
C ALA A 75 10.77 -10.40 -8.80
N ALA A 76 10.22 -9.60 -7.87
CA ALA A 76 9.71 -10.10 -6.58
C ALA A 76 8.49 -11.02 -6.72
N THR A 77 7.78 -10.96 -7.86
CA THR A 77 6.58 -11.76 -8.13
C THR A 77 6.80 -12.86 -9.19
N GLY A 78 8.05 -13.15 -9.54
CA GLY A 78 8.37 -14.12 -10.60
C GLY A 78 7.77 -13.75 -11.96
N GLY A 79 7.63 -12.46 -12.26
CA GLY A 79 7.02 -11.95 -13.50
C GLY A 79 5.50 -11.84 -13.48
N ARG A 80 4.80 -12.39 -12.46
CA ARG A 80 3.34 -12.42 -12.39
C ARG A 80 2.72 -11.04 -12.14
N GLY A 81 3.33 -10.22 -11.29
CA GLY A 81 2.79 -8.95 -10.83
C GLY A 81 1.95 -9.05 -9.54
N ALA A 82 1.41 -7.92 -9.07
CA ALA A 82 0.61 -7.80 -7.86
C ALA A 82 -0.89 -7.97 -8.13
N ASP A 83 -1.60 -8.67 -7.24
CA ASP A 83 -3.05 -8.83 -7.33
C ASP A 83 -3.80 -7.56 -6.92
N LEU A 84 -3.20 -6.79 -6.02
CA LEU A 84 -3.74 -5.52 -5.52
C LEU A 84 -2.64 -4.47 -5.50
N ILE A 85 -2.94 -3.28 -5.98
CA ILE A 85 -2.06 -2.11 -5.86
C ILE A 85 -2.84 -1.02 -5.13
N LEU A 86 -2.27 -0.52 -4.02
CA LEU A 86 -2.81 0.57 -3.24
C LEU A 86 -2.05 1.85 -3.58
N ASP A 87 -2.71 2.79 -4.24
CA ASP A 87 -2.09 4.01 -4.78
C ASP A 87 -2.75 5.28 -4.22
N PRO A 88 -2.07 6.01 -3.32
CA PRO A 88 -2.48 7.35 -2.89
C PRO A 88 -1.84 8.47 -3.72
N VAL A 89 -0.97 8.14 -4.68
CA VAL A 89 -0.12 9.12 -5.37
C VAL A 89 -0.88 9.78 -6.52
N GLY A 90 -1.44 8.99 -7.42
CA GLY A 90 -2.10 9.51 -8.62
C GLY A 90 -1.10 10.07 -9.64
N GLY A 91 -1.43 11.24 -10.21
CA GLY A 91 -0.60 11.95 -11.17
C GLY A 91 -0.24 11.15 -12.42
N LYS A 92 0.82 11.58 -13.11
CA LYS A 92 1.35 10.92 -14.32
C LYS A 92 1.89 9.51 -14.05
N GLY A 93 2.35 9.27 -12.83
CA GLY A 93 2.88 7.96 -12.42
C GLY A 93 1.86 6.85 -12.34
N PHE A 94 0.58 7.18 -12.25
CA PHE A 94 -0.51 6.22 -12.06
C PHE A 94 -0.57 5.15 -13.15
N ALA A 95 -0.30 5.50 -14.39
CA ALA A 95 -0.29 4.59 -15.53
C ALA A 95 0.71 3.42 -15.37
N ARG A 96 1.80 3.60 -14.63
CA ARG A 96 2.81 2.56 -14.40
C ARG A 96 2.27 1.37 -13.59
N ASN A 97 1.18 1.56 -12.83
CA ASN A 97 0.58 0.49 -12.06
C ASN A 97 0.16 -0.69 -12.93
N PHE A 98 -0.30 -0.46 -14.15
CA PHE A 98 -0.77 -1.52 -15.04
C PHE A 98 0.34 -2.47 -15.47
N ALA A 99 1.57 -1.97 -15.62
CA ALA A 99 2.74 -2.80 -15.90
C ALA A 99 3.13 -3.73 -14.73
N MET A 100 2.60 -3.49 -13.53
CA MET A 100 2.90 -4.25 -12.32
C MET A 100 1.76 -5.18 -11.88
N LEU A 101 0.60 -5.16 -12.57
CA LEU A 101 -0.54 -5.99 -12.20
C LEU A 101 -0.37 -7.45 -12.60
N ALA A 102 -0.89 -8.32 -11.76
CA ALA A 102 -1.18 -9.71 -12.06
C ALA A 102 -2.46 -9.83 -12.90
N PRO A 103 -2.71 -10.99 -13.53
CA PRO A 103 -4.01 -11.27 -14.15
C PRO A 103 -5.17 -11.05 -13.16
N LEU A 104 -6.22 -10.33 -13.61
CA LEU A 104 -7.38 -9.90 -12.82
C LEU A 104 -7.02 -8.97 -11.65
N GLY A 105 -5.86 -8.33 -11.71
CA GLY A 105 -5.37 -7.43 -10.66
C GLY A 105 -6.19 -6.14 -10.58
N LEU A 106 -6.22 -5.57 -9.38
CA LEU A 106 -6.96 -4.35 -9.03
C LEU A 106 -6.01 -3.24 -8.58
N VAL A 107 -6.13 -2.06 -9.19
CA VAL A 107 -5.54 -0.82 -8.66
C VAL A 107 -6.61 -0.06 -7.87
N VAL A 108 -6.32 0.26 -6.62
CA VAL A 108 -7.17 1.12 -5.77
C VAL A 108 -6.48 2.46 -5.60
N SER A 109 -7.04 3.50 -6.23
CA SER A 109 -6.64 4.89 -6.03
C SER A 109 -7.44 5.48 -4.87
N TYR A 110 -6.74 5.86 -3.79
CA TYR A 110 -7.38 6.39 -2.58
C TYR A 110 -6.82 7.74 -2.12
N GLY A 111 -5.99 8.36 -2.95
CA GLY A 111 -5.40 9.67 -2.70
C GLY A 111 -5.00 10.37 -3.99
N ARG A 112 -4.43 11.58 -3.85
CA ARG A 112 -4.04 12.44 -4.97
C ARG A 112 -2.81 13.28 -4.60
N LEU A 113 -1.77 12.64 -4.03
CA LEU A 113 -0.57 13.34 -3.57
C LEU A 113 0.17 14.06 -4.69
N ASP A 114 0.12 13.52 -5.92
CA ASP A 114 0.68 14.13 -7.15
C ASP A 114 -0.45 14.52 -8.14
N GLY A 115 -1.60 14.93 -7.60
CA GLY A 115 -2.79 15.26 -8.38
C GLY A 115 -3.65 14.05 -8.76
N PRO A 116 -4.78 14.29 -9.47
CA PRO A 116 -5.62 13.20 -9.96
C PRO A 116 -4.85 12.33 -10.95
N PRO A 117 -5.19 11.04 -11.08
CA PRO A 117 -4.61 10.18 -12.10
C PRO A 117 -4.69 10.81 -13.48
N ASP A 118 -3.56 10.88 -14.19
CA ASP A 118 -3.51 11.40 -15.55
C ASP A 118 -4.38 10.53 -16.46
N PRO A 119 -5.28 11.12 -17.30
CA PRO A 119 -6.17 10.36 -18.19
C PRO A 119 -5.46 9.36 -19.12
N ALA A 120 -4.17 9.54 -19.38
CA ALA A 120 -3.36 8.61 -20.14
C ALA A 120 -3.32 7.18 -19.53
N PHE A 121 -3.71 7.00 -18.27
CA PHE A 121 -3.82 5.67 -17.66
C PHE A 121 -4.77 4.74 -18.43
N VAL A 122 -5.78 5.28 -19.12
CA VAL A 122 -6.72 4.49 -19.93
C VAL A 122 -6.01 3.79 -21.09
N ALA A 123 -5.05 4.47 -21.73
CA ALA A 123 -4.22 3.87 -22.76
C ALA A 123 -3.34 2.76 -22.18
N ALA A 124 -2.65 3.03 -21.07
CA ALA A 124 -1.83 2.02 -20.38
C ALA A 124 -2.66 0.80 -19.94
N MET A 125 -3.88 0.99 -19.47
CA MET A 125 -4.79 -0.11 -19.12
C MET A 125 -5.11 -0.97 -20.35
N ARG A 126 -5.29 -0.37 -21.53
CA ARG A 126 -5.53 -1.10 -22.78
C ARG A 126 -4.30 -1.87 -23.27
N GLU A 127 -3.12 -1.28 -23.16
CA GLU A 127 -1.84 -1.94 -23.51
C GLU A 127 -1.63 -3.20 -22.66
N HIS A 128 -2.08 -3.17 -21.40
CA HIS A 128 -2.02 -4.31 -20.49
C HIS A 128 -3.34 -5.08 -20.40
N GLY A 129 -4.23 -4.95 -21.38
CA GLY A 129 -5.56 -5.58 -21.39
C GLY A 129 -5.55 -7.11 -21.28
N ALA A 130 -4.46 -7.77 -21.67
CA ALA A 130 -4.31 -9.22 -21.57
C ALA A 130 -4.39 -9.75 -20.12
N VAL A 131 -4.15 -8.91 -19.10
CA VAL A 131 -4.28 -9.28 -17.69
C VAL A 131 -5.65 -8.90 -17.10
N SER A 132 -6.58 -8.37 -17.89
CA SER A 132 -7.93 -7.95 -17.46
C SER A 132 -7.89 -7.07 -16.20
N PRO A 133 -7.22 -5.91 -16.26
CA PRO A 133 -7.01 -5.06 -15.10
C PRO A 133 -8.30 -4.37 -14.65
N ALA A 134 -8.42 -4.08 -13.36
CA ALA A 134 -9.49 -3.26 -12.82
C ALA A 134 -8.94 -2.03 -12.07
N VAL A 135 -9.72 -0.96 -12.04
CA VAL A 135 -9.42 0.26 -11.27
C VAL A 135 -10.61 0.59 -10.38
N ARG A 136 -10.32 0.93 -9.13
CA ARG A 136 -11.30 1.50 -8.19
C ARG A 136 -10.79 2.82 -7.66
N PHE A 137 -11.58 3.86 -7.85
CA PHE A 137 -11.40 5.11 -7.11
C PHE A 137 -12.14 4.99 -5.78
N PHE A 138 -11.38 4.97 -4.70
CA PHE A 138 -11.91 4.76 -3.37
C PHE A 138 -11.96 6.09 -2.60
N THR A 139 -13.07 6.33 -1.91
CA THR A 139 -13.19 7.38 -0.92
C THR A 139 -13.88 6.84 0.34
N ILE A 140 -13.44 7.28 1.50
CA ILE A 140 -14.07 6.91 2.78
C ILE A 140 -15.50 7.46 2.89
N HIS A 141 -15.80 8.53 2.15
CA HIS A 141 -17.15 9.13 2.09
C HIS A 141 -18.22 8.20 1.48
N SER A 142 -17.80 7.13 0.77
CA SER A 142 -18.73 6.08 0.32
C SER A 142 -19.42 5.34 1.49
N PHE A 143 -18.98 5.58 2.72
CA PHE A 143 -19.51 4.96 3.93
C PHE A 143 -20.11 5.97 4.92
N ASP A 144 -20.38 7.21 4.49
CA ASP A 144 -20.93 8.24 5.38
C ASP A 144 -22.35 7.85 5.86
N ASP A 145 -23.14 7.23 4.97
CA ASP A 145 -24.48 6.69 5.30
C ASP A 145 -24.44 5.25 5.86
N ARG A 146 -23.28 4.72 6.16
CA ARG A 146 -23.10 3.36 6.67
C ARG A 146 -22.28 3.35 7.97
N PRO A 147 -22.83 3.93 9.07
CA PRO A 147 -22.14 3.98 10.35
C PRO A 147 -21.86 2.59 10.93
N ASP A 148 -22.67 1.60 10.58
CA ASP A 148 -22.49 0.20 10.94
C ASP A 148 -21.16 -0.37 10.41
N ILE A 149 -20.86 -0.14 9.13
CA ILE A 149 -19.60 -0.57 8.49
C ILE A 149 -18.40 0.17 9.10
N ARG A 150 -18.54 1.48 9.30
CA ARG A 150 -17.46 2.29 9.90
C ARG A 150 -17.15 1.86 11.33
N ALA A 151 -18.18 1.60 12.13
CA ALA A 151 -18.03 1.13 13.50
C ALA A 151 -17.37 -0.26 13.55
N ALA A 152 -17.81 -1.19 12.69
CA ALA A 152 -17.22 -2.53 12.61
C ALA A 152 -15.73 -2.47 12.20
N ALA A 153 -15.39 -1.67 11.20
CA ALA A 153 -14.00 -1.50 10.75
C ALA A 153 -13.13 -0.87 11.86
N THR A 154 -13.64 0.18 12.52
CA THR A 154 -12.93 0.84 13.63
C THR A 154 -12.75 -0.11 14.82
N GLY A 155 -13.77 -0.89 15.17
CA GLY A 155 -13.70 -1.89 16.21
C GLY A 155 -12.64 -2.97 15.95
N ALA A 156 -12.55 -3.45 14.70
CA ALA A 156 -11.52 -4.39 14.29
C ALA A 156 -10.10 -3.80 14.43
N LEU A 157 -9.91 -2.54 13.97
CA LEU A 157 -8.62 -1.84 14.09
C LEU A 157 -8.21 -1.67 15.56
N ILE A 158 -9.14 -1.26 16.42
CA ILE A 158 -8.89 -1.14 17.86
C ILE A 158 -8.53 -2.51 18.47
N GLY A 159 -9.23 -3.57 18.06
CA GLY A 159 -8.93 -4.93 18.50
C GLY A 159 -7.51 -5.39 18.14
N TRP A 160 -7.07 -5.17 16.92
CA TRP A 160 -5.71 -5.48 16.48
C TRP A 160 -4.66 -4.61 17.19
N LEU A 161 -4.97 -3.33 17.39
CA LEU A 161 -4.09 -2.43 18.13
C LEU A 161 -3.91 -2.87 19.58
N ALA A 162 -4.99 -3.23 20.28
CA ALA A 162 -4.97 -3.70 21.66
C ALA A 162 -4.16 -4.99 21.82
N LYS A 163 -4.17 -5.88 20.82
CA LYS A 163 -3.38 -7.11 20.79
C LYS A 163 -1.93 -6.87 20.33
N GLY A 164 -1.58 -5.66 19.91
CA GLY A 164 -0.25 -5.36 19.35
C GLY A 164 0.02 -5.97 17.98
N GLU A 165 -1.02 -6.44 17.29
CA GLU A 165 -0.93 -7.00 15.93
C GLU A 165 -0.68 -5.91 14.89
N ILE A 166 -1.15 -4.69 15.14
CA ILE A 166 -0.78 -3.47 14.43
C ILE A 166 -0.18 -2.46 15.38
N ARG A 167 0.80 -1.68 14.88
CA ARG A 167 1.49 -0.65 15.64
C ARG A 167 1.62 0.61 14.79
N PRO A 168 0.97 1.72 15.16
CA PRO A 168 1.18 3.00 14.50
C PRO A 168 2.64 3.42 14.60
N LEU A 169 3.24 3.82 13.48
CA LEU A 169 4.57 4.41 13.50
C LEU A 169 4.44 5.89 13.85
N ILE A 170 5.01 6.28 14.99
CA ILE A 170 5.08 7.67 15.44
C ILE A 170 6.52 8.15 15.20
N HIS A 171 6.69 9.06 14.23
CA HIS A 171 7.98 9.65 13.90
C HIS A 171 8.46 10.61 14.99
N ALA A 172 7.56 11.47 15.44
CA ALA A 172 7.82 12.45 16.50
C ALA A 172 6.55 12.80 17.25
N CYS A 173 6.72 13.23 18.52
CA CYS A 173 5.69 13.89 19.30
C CYS A 173 6.19 15.33 19.56
N LEU A 174 5.47 16.32 19.02
CA LEU A 174 5.83 17.72 19.10
C LEU A 174 4.76 18.53 19.85
N PRO A 175 5.15 19.61 20.56
CA PRO A 175 4.19 20.58 21.06
C PRO A 175 3.37 21.20 19.91
N LEU A 176 2.10 21.55 20.18
CA LEU A 176 1.24 22.18 19.17
C LEU A 176 1.86 23.50 18.62
N ALA A 177 2.60 24.21 19.45
CA ALA A 177 3.32 25.42 19.06
C ALA A 177 4.37 25.18 17.96
N GLU A 178 4.86 23.94 17.79
CA GLU A 178 5.80 23.55 16.74
C GLU A 178 5.13 23.04 15.45
N ALA A 179 3.86 23.38 15.21
CA ALA A 179 3.13 22.90 14.03
C ALA A 179 3.83 23.26 12.72
N ALA A 180 4.43 24.45 12.61
CA ALA A 180 5.21 24.85 11.43
C ALA A 180 6.35 23.85 11.15
N ARG A 181 7.13 23.49 12.17
CA ARG A 181 8.20 22.49 12.08
C ARG A 181 7.68 21.11 11.64
N ALA A 182 6.52 20.70 12.15
CA ALA A 182 5.89 19.44 11.74
C ALA A 182 5.56 19.44 10.24
N HIS A 183 5.07 20.56 9.70
CA HIS A 183 4.81 20.72 8.26
C HIS A 183 6.11 20.70 7.44
N GLU A 184 7.16 21.41 7.87
CA GLU A 184 8.48 21.38 7.22
C GLU A 184 9.02 19.95 7.10
N MET A 185 8.94 19.16 8.17
CA MET A 185 9.36 17.75 8.17
C MET A 185 8.54 16.88 7.20
N LEU A 186 7.23 17.15 7.08
CA LEU A 186 6.36 16.44 6.13
C LEU A 186 6.72 16.79 4.69
N GLU A 187 6.94 18.08 4.39
CA GLU A 187 7.29 18.59 3.06
C GLU A 187 8.68 18.12 2.63
N ALA A 188 9.64 18.08 3.56
CA ALA A 188 10.97 17.52 3.33
C ALA A 188 10.93 15.99 3.06
N GLY A 189 9.78 15.36 3.32
CA GLY A 189 9.62 13.92 3.14
C GLY A 189 10.42 13.08 4.12
N GLU A 190 10.73 13.59 5.31
CA GLU A 190 11.53 12.90 6.33
C GLU A 190 10.68 11.96 7.18
N VAL A 191 9.39 12.23 7.30
CA VAL A 191 8.48 11.54 8.22
C VAL A 191 8.27 10.08 7.84
N ILE A 192 8.41 9.19 8.83
CA ILE A 192 8.03 7.78 8.78
C ILE A 192 6.81 7.61 9.69
N GLY A 193 5.66 7.22 9.14
CA GLY A 193 4.42 7.13 9.87
C GLY A 193 3.74 8.48 10.08
N LYS A 194 3.59 8.90 11.33
CA LYS A 194 2.83 10.10 11.75
C LYS A 194 3.64 10.97 12.71
N ILE A 195 3.39 12.27 12.69
CA ILE A 195 3.74 13.19 13.76
C ILE A 195 2.50 13.37 14.64
N VAL A 196 2.68 13.27 15.95
CA VAL A 196 1.63 13.54 16.94
C VAL A 196 1.89 14.91 17.56
N MET A 197 0.88 15.77 17.54
CA MET A 197 0.92 17.07 18.19
C MET A 197 0.30 16.97 19.59
N LYS A 198 0.96 17.54 20.58
CA LYS A 198 0.46 17.63 21.97
C LYS A 198 0.08 19.07 22.28
N PRO A 199 -1.05 19.31 22.96
CA PRO A 199 -1.45 20.62 23.46
C PRO A 199 -0.40 21.24 24.37
#